data_1505321ab60ae8916fd49359f3f33e52
#
_entry.id   1505321ab60ae8916fd49359f3f33e52
#
_cell.length_a   1.000
_cell.length_b   1.000
_cell.length_c   1.000
_cell.angle_alpha   90.00
_cell.angle_beta   90.00
_cell.angle_gamma   90.00
#
_symmetry.space_group_name_H-M   'P 1'
#
loop_
_entity.id
_entity.type
_entity.pdbx_description
1 polymer ?
#
loop_
_entity_poly.entity_id
_entity_poly.type
_entity_poly.pdbx_seq_one_letter_code
_entity_poly.pdbx_strand_id
1 'polypeptide(L)'
;MATDRPPTIDPVAAARWERVAPARSPWLHEEVGRRMEDRLQWIKLKPATWADWEPVRGGLQAHALVEARYRDAECLVAAARPEATRNALKAIARPWWRRLGAPAARIGPLPDGQAQMLWANMALHLAADPQALIAQWQRALAVDGFLMFSCLGPDSLRELRAVYLAMGWPPPAHEFTDMHDWGDMLVAAGFAEPVMDMERITLTWDSPVKLLAELADLGNNLHGGRFAALRGRRWRAELEDALIAGLGGVDGRLALTFEIIYGHALKPAPRVKVSGQSAVSLEDMRTLLQADKGQRGRG
;
A
#
# COMPACT_ATOMS: atom_id res chain seq x y z
N MET A 1 -27.36 0.46 -10.86
CA MET A 1 -26.17 1.19 -10.45
C MET A 1 -25.02 0.21 -10.55
N ALA A 2 -24.15 0.36 -11.54
CA ALA A 2 -22.91 -0.39 -11.58
C ALA A 2 -22.10 0.07 -10.36
N THR A 3 -21.81 -0.84 -9.44
CA THR A 3 -20.85 -0.57 -8.37
C THR A 3 -19.52 -0.38 -9.05
N ASP A 4 -19.03 0.85 -9.07
CA ASP A 4 -17.69 1.23 -9.48
C ASP A 4 -16.70 0.57 -8.51
N ARG A 5 -16.49 -0.73 -8.70
CA ARG A 5 -15.45 -1.45 -7.95
C ARG A 5 -14.14 -1.24 -8.68
N PRO A 6 -13.06 -0.95 -7.95
CA PRO A 6 -11.74 -0.88 -8.56
C PRO A 6 -11.44 -2.19 -9.31
N PRO A 7 -10.56 -2.17 -10.32
CA PRO A 7 -10.18 -3.36 -11.08
C PRO A 7 -9.84 -4.50 -10.11
N THR A 8 -10.57 -5.60 -10.23
CA THR A 8 -10.41 -6.74 -9.34
C THR A 8 -9.39 -7.71 -9.91
N ILE A 9 -8.48 -8.15 -9.07
CA ILE A 9 -7.54 -9.23 -9.38
C ILE A 9 -8.18 -10.59 -9.06
N ASP A 10 -7.70 -11.66 -9.69
CA ASP A 10 -8.12 -13.02 -9.37
C ASP A 10 -7.65 -13.40 -7.96
N PRO A 11 -8.56 -13.63 -6.99
CA PRO A 11 -8.19 -13.89 -5.60
C PRO A 11 -7.42 -15.20 -5.43
N VAL A 12 -7.64 -16.19 -6.29
CA VAL A 12 -6.90 -17.46 -6.26
C VAL A 12 -5.45 -17.23 -6.69
N ALA A 13 -5.23 -16.42 -7.74
CA ALA A 13 -3.89 -16.05 -8.17
C ALA A 13 -3.17 -15.21 -7.11
N ALA A 14 -3.84 -14.25 -6.48
CA ALA A 14 -3.30 -13.43 -5.41
C ALA A 14 -2.88 -14.29 -4.20
N ALA A 15 -3.77 -15.15 -3.70
CA ALA A 15 -3.45 -16.06 -2.59
C ALA A 15 -2.32 -17.05 -2.91
N ARG A 16 -2.22 -17.50 -4.17
CA ARG A 16 -1.08 -18.33 -4.62
C ARG A 16 0.21 -17.51 -4.61
N TRP A 17 0.17 -16.29 -5.12
CA TRP A 17 1.33 -15.41 -5.15
C TRP A 17 1.88 -15.14 -3.75
N GLU A 18 1.04 -14.83 -2.77
CA GLU A 18 1.46 -14.64 -1.38
C GLU A 18 2.27 -15.80 -0.82
N ARG A 19 1.94 -17.04 -1.22
CA ARG A 19 2.65 -18.25 -0.77
C ARG A 19 3.99 -18.48 -1.45
N VAL A 20 4.11 -18.11 -2.75
CA VAL A 20 5.29 -18.44 -3.58
C VAL A 20 6.18 -17.24 -3.88
N ALA A 21 5.78 -16.03 -3.51
CA ALA A 21 6.55 -14.82 -3.76
C ALA A 21 7.98 -14.97 -3.20
N PRO A 22 9.01 -14.45 -3.90
CA PRO A 22 10.38 -14.49 -3.42
C PRO A 22 10.52 -13.91 -2.01
N ALA A 23 11.36 -14.51 -1.18
CA ALA A 23 11.67 -14.03 0.17
C ALA A 23 12.75 -12.93 0.14
N ARG A 24 12.69 -12.06 -0.86
CA ARG A 24 13.59 -10.93 -1.07
C ARG A 24 12.81 -9.72 -1.54
N SER A 25 13.33 -8.54 -1.25
CA SER A 25 12.76 -7.29 -1.72
C SER A 25 13.14 -7.03 -3.17
N PRO A 26 12.19 -6.68 -4.05
CA PRO A 26 12.51 -6.22 -5.39
C PRO A 26 13.21 -4.86 -5.35
N TRP A 27 14.17 -4.63 -6.26
CA TRP A 27 14.91 -3.37 -6.31
C TRP A 27 13.99 -2.14 -6.47
N LEU A 28 12.97 -2.23 -7.34
CA LEU A 28 12.02 -1.13 -7.52
C LEU A 28 11.28 -0.79 -6.22
N HIS A 29 10.88 -1.81 -5.44
CA HIS A 29 10.20 -1.59 -4.16
C HIS A 29 11.14 -0.93 -3.14
N GLU A 30 12.43 -1.27 -3.15
CA GLU A 30 13.43 -0.59 -2.29
C GLU A 30 13.59 0.87 -2.67
N GLU A 31 13.69 1.18 -3.97
CA GLU A 31 13.82 2.56 -4.45
C GLU A 31 12.53 3.38 -4.17
N VAL A 32 11.35 2.80 -4.39
CA VAL A 32 10.07 3.44 -4.06
C VAL A 32 9.97 3.68 -2.55
N GLY A 33 10.35 2.70 -1.73
CA GLY A 33 10.37 2.84 -0.27
C GLY A 33 11.32 3.92 0.21
N ARG A 34 12.51 4.03 -0.38
CA ARG A 34 13.46 5.12 -0.10
C ARG A 34 12.86 6.49 -0.40
N ARG A 35 12.22 6.66 -1.57
CA ARG A 35 11.54 7.91 -1.95
C ARG A 35 10.33 8.20 -1.06
N MET A 36 9.62 7.18 -0.62
CA MET A 36 8.50 7.33 0.32
C MET A 36 9.01 7.72 1.71
N GLU A 37 10.16 7.18 2.15
CA GLU A 37 10.81 7.55 3.41
C GLU A 37 11.29 9.01 3.40
N ASP A 38 11.84 9.49 2.29
CA ASP A 38 12.21 10.91 2.13
C ASP A 38 11.02 11.86 2.38
N ARG A 39 9.79 11.45 2.05
CA ARG A 39 8.57 12.23 2.28
C ARG A 39 8.19 12.35 3.76
N LEU A 40 8.62 11.42 4.60
CA LEU A 40 8.39 11.49 6.07
C LEU A 40 9.03 12.72 6.74
N GLN A 41 10.01 13.37 6.10
CA GLN A 41 10.60 14.60 6.64
C GLN A 41 9.59 15.75 6.78
N TRP A 42 8.51 15.74 6.00
CA TRP A 42 7.47 16.77 6.01
C TRP A 42 6.37 16.49 7.05
N ILE A 43 6.36 15.29 7.64
CA ILE A 43 5.38 14.87 8.64
C ILE A 43 5.91 15.23 10.03
N LYS A 44 5.17 16.08 10.75
CA LYS A 44 5.58 16.56 12.08
C LYS A 44 5.41 15.50 13.17
N LEU A 45 4.46 14.59 13.01
CA LEU A 45 4.20 13.53 13.96
C LEU A 45 5.38 12.55 14.00
N LYS A 46 5.90 12.30 15.21
CA LYS A 46 6.92 11.28 15.46
C LYS A 46 6.25 10.10 16.15
N PRO A 47 5.99 8.99 15.46
CA PRO A 47 5.29 7.87 16.05
C PRO A 47 6.14 7.20 17.14
N ALA A 48 5.53 6.90 18.28
CA ALA A 48 6.11 6.02 19.29
C ALA A 48 5.86 4.54 18.96
N THR A 49 4.86 4.26 18.11
CA THR A 49 4.56 2.92 17.59
C THR A 49 4.21 3.04 16.11
N TRP A 50 4.87 2.27 15.27
CA TRP A 50 4.56 2.20 13.85
C TRP A 50 4.36 0.76 13.38
N ALA A 51 3.56 0.58 12.36
CA ALA A 51 3.30 -0.71 11.75
C ALA A 51 3.94 -0.79 10.36
N ASP A 52 4.59 -1.91 10.02
CA ASP A 52 5.08 -2.20 8.68
C ASP A 52 4.28 -3.36 8.08
N TRP A 53 3.71 -3.10 6.92
CA TRP A 53 2.94 -4.07 6.16
C TRP A 53 3.80 -4.78 5.14
N GLU A 54 4.07 -6.07 5.34
CA GLU A 54 4.84 -6.92 4.42
C GLU A 54 6.26 -6.41 4.09
N PRO A 55 7.13 -6.15 5.09
CA PRO A 55 8.44 -5.52 4.87
C PRO A 55 9.35 -6.27 3.89
N VAL A 56 9.25 -7.61 3.79
CA VAL A 56 10.04 -8.38 2.82
C VAL A 56 9.69 -7.99 1.38
N ARG A 57 8.42 -7.78 1.11
CA ARG A 57 7.96 -7.36 -0.21
C ARG A 57 8.04 -5.87 -0.39
N GLY A 58 7.68 -5.12 0.64
CA GLY A 58 7.71 -3.67 0.64
C GLY A 58 9.11 -3.07 0.56
N GLY A 59 10.14 -3.79 0.95
CA GLY A 59 11.52 -3.31 0.96
C GLY A 59 12.17 -3.43 2.33
N LEU A 60 13.11 -4.36 2.47
CA LEU A 60 13.86 -4.56 3.72
C LEU A 60 14.80 -3.39 4.03
N GLN A 61 15.40 -2.77 3.00
CA GLN A 61 16.22 -1.57 3.18
C GLN A 61 15.34 -0.36 3.52
N ALA A 62 14.16 -0.24 2.88
CA ALA A 62 13.17 0.77 3.22
C ALA A 62 12.70 0.64 4.69
N HIS A 63 12.42 -0.59 5.15
CA HIS A 63 12.15 -0.87 6.56
C HIS A 63 13.26 -0.36 7.47
N ALA A 64 14.53 -0.67 7.14
CA ALA A 64 15.68 -0.24 7.94
C ALA A 64 15.87 1.28 7.95
N LEU A 65 15.47 2.01 6.89
CA LEU A 65 15.46 3.47 6.86
C LEU A 65 14.43 4.04 7.83
N VAL A 66 13.19 3.52 7.82
CA VAL A 66 12.14 3.93 8.74
C VAL A 66 12.51 3.60 10.19
N GLU A 67 13.04 2.40 10.47
CA GLU A 67 13.59 2.04 11.79
C GLU A 67 14.70 2.99 12.24
N ALA A 68 15.53 3.46 11.31
CA ALA A 68 16.60 4.41 11.63
C ALA A 68 16.07 5.81 11.93
N ARG A 69 14.99 6.24 11.28
CA ARG A 69 14.32 7.52 11.52
C ARG A 69 13.62 7.55 12.88
N TYR A 70 12.97 6.45 13.28
CA TYR A 70 12.18 6.34 14.50
C TYR A 70 12.78 5.30 15.46
N ARG A 71 14.02 5.51 15.90
CA ARG A 71 14.85 4.53 16.64
C ARG A 71 14.23 4.06 17.95
N ASP A 72 13.48 4.94 18.61
CA ASP A 72 12.87 4.69 19.91
C ASP A 72 11.44 4.16 19.80
N ALA A 73 10.91 4.07 18.57
CA ALA A 73 9.57 3.61 18.31
C ALA A 73 9.48 2.09 18.28
N GLU A 74 8.39 1.54 18.85
CA GLU A 74 8.04 0.13 18.69
C GLU A 74 7.59 -0.14 17.24
N CYS A 75 8.12 -1.20 16.63
CA CYS A 75 7.71 -1.65 15.30
C CYS A 75 6.81 -2.87 15.39
N LEU A 76 5.60 -2.76 14.83
CA LEU A 76 4.66 -3.86 14.61
C LEU A 76 4.78 -4.31 13.16
N VAL A 77 4.91 -5.61 12.91
CA VAL A 77 5.09 -6.13 11.55
C VAL A 77 3.95 -7.08 11.22
N ALA A 78 3.16 -6.73 10.20
CA ALA A 78 2.19 -7.63 9.60
C ALA A 78 2.81 -8.34 8.40
N ALA A 79 2.75 -9.66 8.38
CA ALA A 79 3.30 -10.46 7.30
C ALA A 79 2.53 -11.77 7.10
N ALA A 80 2.24 -12.11 5.85
CA ALA A 80 1.60 -13.38 5.49
C ALA A 80 2.49 -14.60 5.82
N ARG A 81 3.82 -14.41 5.87
CA ARG A 81 4.81 -15.45 6.18
C ARG A 81 5.71 -15.03 7.36
N PRO A 82 5.21 -15.09 8.60
CA PRO A 82 5.88 -14.51 9.77
C PRO A 82 7.29 -15.06 10.03
N GLU A 83 7.53 -16.36 9.80
CA GLU A 83 8.86 -16.95 10.02
C GLU A 83 9.87 -16.51 8.97
N ALA A 84 9.49 -16.51 7.69
CA ALA A 84 10.33 -16.02 6.61
C ALA A 84 10.68 -14.54 6.81
N THR A 85 9.69 -13.73 7.21
CA THR A 85 9.88 -12.32 7.54
C THR A 85 10.82 -12.13 8.74
N ARG A 86 10.65 -12.93 9.79
CA ARG A 86 11.56 -12.90 10.96
C ARG A 86 13.00 -13.18 10.58
N ASN A 87 13.24 -14.17 9.72
CA ASN A 87 14.57 -14.52 9.25
C ASN A 87 15.18 -13.42 8.38
N ALA A 88 14.38 -12.84 7.47
CA ALA A 88 14.80 -11.73 6.63
C ALA A 88 15.17 -10.47 7.46
N LEU A 89 14.33 -10.10 8.42
CA LEU A 89 14.62 -8.96 9.31
C LEU A 89 15.85 -9.21 10.18
N LYS A 90 16.08 -10.44 10.66
CA LYS A 90 17.32 -10.78 11.37
C LYS A 90 18.56 -10.62 10.49
N ALA A 91 18.47 -10.98 9.20
CA ALA A 91 19.61 -10.91 8.28
C ALA A 91 20.08 -9.46 8.02
N ILE A 92 19.14 -8.48 8.04
CA ILE A 92 19.46 -7.06 7.87
C ILE A 92 19.65 -6.31 9.19
N ALA A 93 19.40 -6.96 10.32
CA ALA A 93 19.45 -6.34 11.63
C ALA A 93 20.84 -5.76 11.91
N ARG A 94 20.89 -4.52 12.39
CA ARG A 94 22.14 -3.89 12.85
C ARG A 94 22.80 -4.72 13.96
N PRO A 95 24.14 -4.67 14.11
CA PRO A 95 24.83 -5.30 15.22
C PRO A 95 24.22 -4.91 16.58
N TRP A 96 24.17 -5.85 17.52
CA TRP A 96 23.50 -5.67 18.82
C TRP A 96 23.93 -4.42 19.60
N TRP A 97 25.23 -4.02 19.50
CA TRP A 97 25.75 -2.80 20.16
C TRP A 97 25.20 -1.49 19.58
N ARG A 98 24.64 -1.51 18.35
CA ARG A 98 23.94 -0.35 17.75
C ARG A 98 22.43 -0.37 18.02
N ARG A 99 21.94 -1.42 18.66
CA ARG A 99 20.53 -1.64 19.01
C ARG A 99 20.25 -1.52 20.50
N LEU A 100 21.25 -1.12 21.31
CA LEU A 100 21.09 -0.93 22.75
C LEU A 100 19.93 0.05 23.02
N GLY A 101 18.87 -0.48 23.66
CA GLY A 101 17.65 0.27 23.98
C GLY A 101 16.58 0.33 22.89
N ALA A 102 16.82 -0.11 21.66
CA ALA A 102 15.79 -0.15 20.61
C ALA A 102 14.85 -1.34 20.83
N PRO A 103 13.52 -1.13 20.78
CA PRO A 103 12.57 -2.23 20.86
C PRO A 103 12.74 -3.20 19.69
N ALA A 104 12.54 -4.50 19.94
CA ALA A 104 12.52 -5.49 18.88
C ALA A 104 11.19 -5.43 18.12
N ALA A 105 11.23 -5.60 16.79
CA ALA A 105 10.01 -5.67 15.98
C ALA A 105 9.12 -6.85 16.42
N ARG A 106 7.84 -6.59 16.61
CA ARG A 106 6.82 -7.61 16.94
C ARG A 106 6.10 -8.04 15.69
N ILE A 107 6.25 -9.31 15.30
CA ILE A 107 5.63 -9.88 14.11
C ILE A 107 4.35 -10.59 14.48
N GLY A 108 3.22 -10.20 13.88
CA GLY A 108 1.91 -10.79 14.11
C GLY A 108 0.78 -9.96 13.54
N PRO A 109 -0.48 -10.30 13.83
CA PRO A 109 -1.62 -9.48 13.50
C PRO A 109 -1.47 -8.09 14.12
N LEU A 110 -1.85 -7.05 13.36
CA LEU A 110 -1.84 -5.68 13.88
C LEU A 110 -2.99 -5.49 14.85
N PRO A 111 -2.72 -5.08 16.10
CA PRO A 111 -3.78 -4.74 17.05
C PRO A 111 -4.51 -3.46 16.62
N ASP A 112 -5.81 -3.39 16.91
CA ASP A 112 -6.62 -2.21 16.60
C ASP A 112 -6.17 -1.00 17.44
N GLY A 113 -6.07 0.17 16.80
CA GLY A 113 -5.85 1.45 17.45
C GLY A 113 -4.46 1.66 18.06
N GLN A 114 -3.46 0.86 17.72
CA GLN A 114 -2.12 0.95 18.34
C GLN A 114 -1.07 1.67 17.50
N ALA A 115 -1.13 1.55 16.17
CA ALA A 115 -0.14 2.16 15.31
C ALA A 115 -0.39 3.65 15.10
N GLN A 116 0.57 4.50 15.40
CA GLN A 116 0.51 5.93 15.09
C GLN A 116 0.93 6.23 13.65
N MET A 117 1.68 5.33 13.02
CA MET A 117 1.97 5.32 11.59
C MET A 117 1.78 3.88 11.07
N LEU A 118 1.15 3.74 9.91
CA LEU A 118 1.16 2.50 9.14
C LEU A 118 1.88 2.75 7.82
N TRP A 119 2.93 1.97 7.60
CA TRP A 119 3.77 1.98 6.41
C TRP A 119 3.45 0.77 5.55
N ALA A 120 3.02 1.01 4.30
CA ALA A 120 2.62 -0.05 3.37
C ALA A 120 3.20 0.21 1.96
N ASN A 121 4.46 -0.11 1.78
CA ASN A 121 5.14 0.11 0.50
C ASN A 121 4.79 -0.98 -0.51
N MET A 122 4.34 -0.59 -1.71
CA MET A 122 4.09 -1.45 -2.87
C MET A 122 3.19 -2.66 -2.59
N ALA A 123 2.17 -2.50 -1.73
CA ALA A 123 1.29 -3.58 -1.30
C ALA A 123 -0.12 -3.51 -1.92
N LEU A 124 -0.71 -2.31 -1.99
CA LEU A 124 -2.13 -2.13 -2.25
C LEU A 124 -2.60 -2.63 -3.62
N HIS A 125 -1.78 -2.46 -4.66
CA HIS A 125 -2.09 -2.89 -6.03
C HIS A 125 -2.11 -4.42 -6.22
N LEU A 126 -1.69 -5.20 -5.23
CA LEU A 126 -1.71 -6.66 -5.24
C LEU A 126 -2.85 -7.25 -4.40
N ALA A 127 -3.61 -6.41 -3.70
CA ALA A 127 -4.69 -6.84 -2.84
C ALA A 127 -5.91 -7.30 -3.66
N ALA A 128 -6.39 -8.51 -3.39
CA ALA A 128 -7.60 -9.05 -4.03
C ALA A 128 -8.87 -8.29 -3.61
N ASP A 129 -8.87 -7.77 -2.38
CA ASP A 129 -9.90 -6.88 -1.84
C ASP A 129 -9.22 -5.66 -1.20
N PRO A 130 -8.95 -4.62 -1.99
CA PRO A 130 -8.25 -3.43 -1.49
C PRO A 130 -9.09 -2.64 -0.47
N GLN A 131 -10.42 -2.67 -0.58
CA GLN A 131 -11.29 -1.98 0.38
C GLN A 131 -11.22 -2.63 1.77
N ALA A 132 -11.24 -3.97 1.82
CA ALA A 132 -11.06 -4.71 3.07
C ALA A 132 -9.66 -4.46 3.68
N LEU A 133 -8.62 -4.38 2.84
CA LEU A 133 -7.26 -4.09 3.28
C LEU A 133 -7.14 -2.66 3.85
N ILE A 134 -7.66 -1.66 3.15
CA ILE A 134 -7.69 -0.27 3.62
C ILE A 134 -8.46 -0.15 4.95
N ALA A 135 -9.60 -0.84 5.07
CA ALA A 135 -10.36 -0.88 6.32
C ALA A 135 -9.58 -1.55 7.46
N GLN A 136 -8.79 -2.58 7.17
CA GLN A 136 -7.88 -3.21 8.16
C GLN A 136 -6.80 -2.24 8.61
N TRP A 137 -6.17 -1.50 7.70
CA TRP A 137 -5.18 -0.48 8.02
C TRP A 137 -5.77 0.64 8.88
N GLN A 138 -6.98 1.10 8.52
CA GLN A 138 -7.70 2.11 9.29
C GLN A 138 -7.98 1.65 10.73
N ARG A 139 -8.39 0.39 10.94
CA ARG A 139 -8.59 -0.14 12.29
C ARG A 139 -7.30 -0.19 13.10
N ALA A 140 -6.19 -0.63 12.50
CA ALA A 140 -4.90 -0.76 13.18
C ALA A 140 -4.31 0.58 13.63
N LEU A 141 -4.63 1.67 12.92
CA LEU A 141 -4.15 3.01 13.27
C LEU A 141 -4.82 3.53 14.55
N ALA A 142 -4.05 4.21 15.38
CA ALA A 142 -4.54 5.05 16.47
C ALA A 142 -5.28 6.27 15.92
N VAL A 143 -6.12 6.89 16.74
CA VAL A 143 -6.68 8.22 16.43
C VAL A 143 -5.53 9.22 16.27
N ASP A 144 -5.65 10.11 15.31
CA ASP A 144 -4.61 11.05 14.86
C ASP A 144 -3.34 10.40 14.29
N GLY A 145 -3.33 9.07 14.13
CA GLY A 145 -2.32 8.35 13.39
C GLY A 145 -2.48 8.50 11.89
N PHE A 146 -1.47 8.13 11.12
CA PHE A 146 -1.47 8.28 9.67
C PHE A 146 -1.05 7.01 8.93
N LEU A 147 -1.63 6.87 7.75
CA LEU A 147 -1.21 5.90 6.73
C LEU A 147 -0.19 6.55 5.80
N MET A 148 0.85 5.80 5.46
CA MET A 148 1.78 6.12 4.37
C MET A 148 1.90 4.88 3.48
N PHE A 149 1.52 5.00 2.22
CA PHE A 149 1.56 3.85 1.31
C PHE A 149 2.03 4.22 -0.09
N SER A 150 2.41 3.20 -0.85
CA SER A 150 2.64 3.32 -2.28
C SER A 150 2.09 2.12 -3.02
N CYS A 151 1.81 2.32 -4.31
CA CYS A 151 1.36 1.26 -5.22
C CYS A 151 1.67 1.62 -6.67
N LEU A 152 1.43 0.67 -7.58
CA LEU A 152 1.47 0.93 -9.01
C LEU A 152 0.18 1.61 -9.46
N GLY A 153 0.33 2.58 -10.38
CA GLY A 153 -0.76 3.26 -11.06
C GLY A 153 -1.01 2.73 -12.48
N PRO A 154 -2.09 3.18 -13.14
CA PRO A 154 -2.62 2.61 -14.38
C PRO A 154 -1.66 2.70 -15.57
N ASP A 155 -0.77 3.70 -15.63
CA ASP A 155 0.23 3.83 -16.69
C ASP A 155 1.41 2.83 -16.56
N SER A 156 1.47 2.06 -15.48
CA SER A 156 2.53 1.06 -15.30
C SER A 156 2.44 -0.03 -16.37
N LEU A 157 3.61 -0.40 -16.92
CA LEU A 157 3.75 -1.46 -17.92
C LEU A 157 2.96 -1.21 -19.24
N ARG A 158 2.64 0.05 -19.57
CA ARG A 158 1.87 0.40 -20.77
C ARG A 158 2.52 -0.10 -22.05
N GLU A 159 3.86 -0.06 -22.12
CA GLU A 159 4.62 -0.54 -23.27
C GLU A 159 4.51 -2.07 -23.39
N LEU A 160 4.57 -2.80 -22.29
CA LEU A 160 4.38 -4.26 -22.27
C LEU A 160 2.95 -4.63 -22.70
N ARG A 161 1.95 -3.87 -22.24
CA ARG A 161 0.54 -4.07 -22.66
C ARG A 161 0.37 -3.87 -24.16
N ALA A 162 1.04 -2.85 -24.73
CA ALA A 162 1.02 -2.60 -26.17
C ALA A 162 1.62 -3.78 -26.98
N VAL A 163 2.74 -4.34 -26.52
CA VAL A 163 3.35 -5.55 -27.13
C VAL A 163 2.37 -6.72 -27.10
N TYR A 164 1.76 -7.01 -25.95
CA TYR A 164 0.82 -8.12 -25.82
C TYR A 164 -0.43 -7.94 -26.70
N LEU A 165 -0.94 -6.70 -26.76
CA LEU A 165 -2.07 -6.36 -27.62
C LEU A 165 -1.74 -6.56 -29.10
N ALA A 166 -0.58 -6.10 -29.56
CA ALA A 166 -0.13 -6.26 -30.95
C ALA A 166 0.04 -7.74 -31.36
N MET A 167 0.42 -8.59 -30.39
CA MET A 167 0.57 -10.03 -30.61
C MET A 167 -0.75 -10.82 -30.43
N GLY A 168 -1.85 -10.16 -30.06
CA GLY A 168 -3.13 -10.82 -29.77
C GLY A 168 -3.07 -11.73 -28.54
N TRP A 169 -2.14 -11.49 -27.61
CA TRP A 169 -2.02 -12.28 -26.38
C TRP A 169 -2.94 -11.74 -25.28
N PRO A 170 -3.33 -12.63 -24.33
CA PRO A 170 -4.04 -12.19 -23.12
C PRO A 170 -3.25 -11.16 -22.32
N PRO A 171 -3.92 -10.32 -21.50
CA PRO A 171 -3.27 -9.25 -20.76
C PRO A 171 -2.02 -9.69 -19.98
N PRO A 172 -0.90 -8.96 -20.02
CA PRO A 172 0.35 -9.33 -19.32
C PRO A 172 0.31 -9.04 -17.82
N ALA A 173 -0.58 -8.14 -17.39
CA ALA A 173 -0.76 -7.72 -16.00
C ALA A 173 -2.23 -7.42 -15.75
N HIS A 174 -2.65 -7.45 -14.49
CA HIS A 174 -3.94 -6.92 -14.07
C HIS A 174 -3.98 -5.39 -14.23
N GLU A 175 -5.16 -4.82 -14.20
CA GLU A 175 -5.34 -3.37 -14.23
C GLU A 175 -4.98 -2.78 -12.87
N PHE A 176 -4.31 -1.62 -12.91
CA PHE A 176 -3.98 -0.87 -11.69
C PHE A 176 -4.97 0.27 -11.51
N THR A 177 -5.30 0.53 -10.27
CA THR A 177 -6.27 1.55 -9.87
C THR A 177 -5.65 2.95 -9.92
N ASP A 178 -6.44 3.93 -10.36
CA ASP A 178 -6.05 5.34 -10.40
C ASP A 178 -5.93 5.96 -9.00
N MET A 179 -5.15 7.03 -8.89
CA MET A 179 -4.92 7.70 -7.61
C MET A 179 -6.18 8.35 -7.04
N HIS A 180 -7.12 8.80 -7.88
CA HIS A 180 -8.38 9.40 -7.41
C HIS A 180 -9.29 8.33 -6.79
N ASP A 181 -9.37 7.16 -7.42
CA ASP A 181 -10.13 6.02 -6.88
C ASP A 181 -9.54 5.56 -5.54
N TRP A 182 -8.20 5.55 -5.40
CA TRP A 182 -7.57 5.29 -4.11
C TRP A 182 -7.95 6.33 -3.06
N GLY A 183 -7.93 7.61 -3.42
CA GLY A 183 -8.37 8.70 -2.55
C GLY A 183 -9.80 8.52 -2.06
N ASP A 184 -10.72 8.21 -2.98
CA ASP A 184 -12.13 7.98 -2.67
C ASP A 184 -12.32 6.76 -1.75
N MET A 185 -11.61 5.66 -1.98
CA MET A 185 -11.64 4.49 -1.10
C MET A 185 -11.11 4.80 0.30
N LEU A 186 -10.07 5.61 0.43
CA LEU A 186 -9.56 6.05 1.73
C LEU A 186 -10.61 6.88 2.48
N VAL A 187 -11.27 7.83 1.82
CA VAL A 187 -12.35 8.62 2.41
C VAL A 187 -13.52 7.73 2.82
N ALA A 188 -13.92 6.80 1.96
CA ALA A 188 -15.00 5.84 2.25
C ALA A 188 -14.67 4.93 3.45
N ALA A 189 -13.40 4.59 3.64
CA ALA A 189 -12.93 3.82 4.79
C ALA A 189 -12.81 4.65 6.09
N GLY A 190 -13.05 5.97 6.03
CA GLY A 190 -13.03 6.84 7.20
C GLY A 190 -11.70 7.54 7.45
N PHE A 191 -10.79 7.57 6.49
CA PHE A 191 -9.63 8.44 6.54
C PHE A 191 -10.00 9.90 6.23
N ALA A 192 -9.21 10.83 6.73
CA ALA A 192 -9.32 12.25 6.45
C ALA A 192 -8.09 12.74 5.68
N GLU A 193 -8.29 13.81 4.92
CA GLU A 193 -7.23 14.55 4.24
C GLU A 193 -6.27 13.67 3.42
N PRO A 194 -6.77 12.80 2.53
CA PRO A 194 -5.88 12.01 1.68
C PRO A 194 -5.08 12.94 0.77
N VAL A 195 -3.78 12.84 0.84
CA VAL A 195 -2.83 13.51 -0.05
C VAL A 195 -2.23 12.45 -0.95
N MET A 196 -2.42 12.62 -2.26
CA MET A 196 -1.94 11.69 -3.27
C MET A 196 -0.91 12.38 -4.16
N ASP A 197 0.16 11.69 -4.48
CA ASP A 197 1.23 12.13 -5.36
C ASP A 197 1.58 11.00 -6.33
N MET A 198 2.09 11.34 -7.50
CA MET A 198 2.42 10.38 -8.54
C MET A 198 3.71 10.73 -9.25
N GLU A 199 4.54 9.74 -9.51
CA GLU A 199 5.71 9.89 -10.37
C GLU A 199 5.84 8.73 -11.35
N ARG A 200 6.58 8.94 -12.43
CA ARG A 200 6.93 7.89 -13.40
C ARG A 200 8.40 7.56 -13.29
N ILE A 201 8.69 6.27 -13.17
CA ILE A 201 10.04 5.72 -13.18
C ILE A 201 10.17 4.87 -14.45
N THR A 202 11.14 5.18 -15.29
CA THR A 202 11.46 4.35 -16.46
C THR A 202 12.68 3.51 -16.13
N LEU A 203 12.53 2.19 -16.20
CA LEU A 203 13.63 1.23 -16.07
C LEU A 203 14.05 0.73 -17.44
N THR A 204 15.34 0.45 -17.60
CA THR A 204 15.88 -0.03 -18.87
C THR A 204 16.75 -1.27 -18.68
N TRP A 205 16.67 -2.21 -19.63
CA TRP A 205 17.41 -3.47 -19.60
C TRP A 205 18.16 -3.67 -20.92
N ASP A 206 19.27 -4.38 -20.84
CA ASP A 206 20.09 -4.78 -21.99
C ASP A 206 19.62 -6.09 -22.66
N SER A 207 18.67 -6.81 -22.03
CA SER A 207 18.14 -8.04 -22.59
C SER A 207 16.74 -8.38 -22.06
N PRO A 208 15.89 -9.09 -22.89
CA PRO A 208 14.60 -9.59 -22.46
C PRO A 208 14.68 -10.54 -21.26
N VAL A 209 15.74 -11.33 -21.17
CA VAL A 209 15.94 -12.30 -20.09
C VAL A 209 16.03 -11.59 -18.72
N LYS A 210 16.83 -10.51 -18.63
CA LYS A 210 16.95 -9.71 -17.41
C LYS A 210 15.65 -8.99 -17.09
N LEU A 211 15.02 -8.36 -18.08
CA LEU A 211 13.72 -7.69 -17.93
C LEU A 211 12.69 -8.65 -17.33
N LEU A 212 12.53 -9.83 -17.91
CA LEU A 212 11.53 -10.81 -17.46
C LEU A 212 11.87 -11.41 -16.09
N ALA A 213 13.14 -11.52 -15.74
CA ALA A 213 13.57 -11.96 -14.39
C ALA A 213 13.21 -10.93 -13.32
N GLU A 214 13.45 -9.65 -13.58
CA GLU A 214 13.11 -8.57 -12.65
C GLU A 214 11.58 -8.38 -12.53
N LEU A 215 10.83 -8.47 -13.64
CA LEU A 215 9.36 -8.45 -13.58
C LEU A 215 8.81 -9.60 -12.72
N ALA A 216 9.42 -10.80 -12.78
CA ALA A 216 9.01 -11.93 -11.95
C ALA A 216 9.27 -11.70 -10.45
N ASP A 217 10.24 -10.86 -10.09
CA ASP A 217 10.47 -10.46 -8.70
C ASP A 217 9.43 -9.45 -8.21
N LEU A 218 8.98 -8.53 -9.07
CA LEU A 218 7.99 -7.52 -8.72
C LEU A 218 6.61 -8.13 -8.45
N GLY A 219 6.20 -9.13 -9.21
CA GLY A 219 4.90 -9.75 -9.04
C GLY A 219 4.57 -10.78 -10.11
N ASN A 220 3.38 -11.32 -10.01
CA ASN A 220 2.78 -12.17 -11.04
C ASN A 220 1.60 -11.47 -11.69
N ASN A 221 1.26 -11.94 -12.89
CA ASN A 221 0.02 -11.53 -13.54
C ASN A 221 -1.20 -12.08 -12.77
N LEU A 222 -1.90 -11.19 -12.09
CA LEU A 222 -3.09 -11.52 -11.31
C LEU A 222 -4.40 -11.28 -12.08
N HIS A 223 -4.34 -10.92 -13.37
CA HIS A 223 -5.53 -10.67 -14.18
C HIS A 223 -6.39 -11.92 -14.34
N GLY A 224 -7.71 -11.80 -14.18
CA GLY A 224 -8.64 -12.92 -14.34
C GLY A 224 -8.64 -13.54 -15.75
N GLY A 225 -8.38 -12.71 -16.79
CA GLY A 225 -8.27 -13.14 -18.20
C GLY A 225 -6.85 -13.53 -18.64
N ARG A 226 -5.88 -13.71 -17.72
CA ARG A 226 -4.53 -14.15 -18.05
C ARG A 226 -4.53 -15.53 -18.70
N PHE A 227 -3.45 -15.86 -19.38
CA PHE A 227 -3.27 -17.22 -19.90
C PHE A 227 -3.24 -18.25 -18.76
N ALA A 228 -4.16 -19.19 -18.79
CA ALA A 228 -4.44 -20.08 -17.67
C ALA A 228 -3.51 -21.31 -17.56
N ALA A 229 -2.57 -21.51 -18.52
CA ALA A 229 -1.70 -22.68 -18.57
C ALA A 229 -0.21 -22.29 -18.60
N LEU A 230 0.66 -23.30 -18.50
CA LEU A 230 2.09 -23.10 -18.70
C LEU A 230 2.39 -22.88 -20.20
N ARG A 231 3.29 -21.94 -20.48
CA ARG A 231 3.79 -21.65 -21.83
C ARG A 231 5.16 -22.30 -22.04
N GLY A 232 5.35 -22.90 -23.21
CA GLY A 232 6.57 -23.64 -23.52
C GLY A 232 7.73 -22.74 -24.02
N ARG A 233 8.87 -23.36 -24.33
CA ARG A 233 10.10 -22.68 -24.79
C ARG A 233 9.88 -21.86 -26.07
N ARG A 234 9.07 -22.39 -27.02
CA ARG A 234 8.78 -21.67 -28.28
C ARG A 234 8.07 -20.35 -28.02
N TRP A 235 7.06 -20.36 -27.17
CA TRP A 235 6.39 -19.12 -26.77
C TRP A 235 7.32 -18.16 -26.05
N ARG A 236 8.24 -18.68 -25.23
CA ARG A 236 9.23 -17.84 -24.54
C ARG A 236 10.15 -17.11 -25.53
N ALA A 237 10.64 -17.81 -26.57
CA ALA A 237 11.45 -17.21 -27.63
C ALA A 237 10.64 -16.14 -28.39
N GLU A 238 9.39 -16.43 -28.77
CA GLU A 238 8.49 -15.49 -29.43
C GLU A 238 8.23 -14.23 -28.57
N LEU A 239 8.09 -14.38 -27.25
CA LEU A 239 7.97 -13.26 -26.31
C LEU A 239 9.26 -12.42 -26.31
N GLU A 240 10.42 -13.03 -26.23
CA GLU A 240 11.69 -12.31 -26.22
C GLU A 240 11.90 -11.51 -27.51
N ASP A 241 11.58 -12.08 -28.67
CA ASP A 241 11.62 -11.39 -29.96
C ASP A 241 10.61 -10.21 -30.02
N ALA A 242 9.38 -10.42 -29.53
CA ALA A 242 8.36 -9.37 -29.47
C ALA A 242 8.75 -8.22 -28.52
N LEU A 243 9.40 -8.54 -27.40
CA LEU A 243 9.92 -7.51 -26.48
C LEU A 243 11.04 -6.69 -27.11
N ILE A 244 11.96 -7.32 -27.85
CA ILE A 244 13.03 -6.61 -28.58
C ILE A 244 12.40 -5.68 -29.61
N ALA A 245 11.46 -6.16 -30.39
CA ALA A 245 10.81 -5.37 -31.44
C ALA A 245 9.94 -4.22 -30.89
N GLY A 246 9.24 -4.44 -29.77
CA GLY A 246 8.27 -3.48 -29.24
C GLY A 246 8.80 -2.54 -28.17
N LEU A 247 9.89 -2.89 -27.48
CA LEU A 247 10.44 -2.11 -26.37
C LEU A 247 11.84 -1.55 -26.67
N GLY A 248 12.46 -1.97 -27.76
CA GLY A 248 13.82 -1.55 -28.12
C GLY A 248 13.90 -0.07 -28.41
N GLY A 249 14.71 0.67 -27.65
CA GLY A 249 15.05 2.06 -27.92
C GLY A 249 16.17 2.20 -28.95
N VAL A 250 16.51 3.46 -29.29
CA VAL A 250 17.59 3.81 -30.24
C VAL A 250 18.95 3.30 -29.77
N ASP A 251 19.13 3.18 -28.46
CA ASP A 251 20.34 2.65 -27.81
C ASP A 251 20.34 1.11 -27.66
N GLY A 252 19.32 0.42 -28.21
CA GLY A 252 19.15 -1.03 -28.11
C GLY A 252 18.70 -1.53 -26.74
N ARG A 253 18.42 -0.64 -25.77
CA ARG A 253 17.90 -1.03 -24.47
C ARG A 253 16.37 -1.13 -24.50
N LEU A 254 15.86 -2.10 -23.73
CA LEU A 254 14.42 -2.28 -23.53
C LEU A 254 13.97 -1.37 -22.39
N ALA A 255 12.89 -0.63 -22.58
CA ALA A 255 12.39 0.29 -21.58
C ALA A 255 10.95 -0.03 -21.17
N LEU A 256 10.67 0.04 -19.87
CA LEU A 256 9.32 -0.03 -19.30
C LEU A 256 9.09 1.13 -18.32
N THR A 257 7.90 1.69 -18.38
CA THR A 257 7.44 2.73 -17.46
C THR A 257 6.67 2.12 -16.31
N PHE A 258 6.96 2.60 -15.10
CA PHE A 258 6.23 2.33 -13.87
C PHE A 258 5.69 3.65 -13.33
N GLU A 259 4.39 3.76 -13.21
CA GLU A 259 3.73 4.83 -12.50
C GLU A 259 3.62 4.46 -11.03
N ILE A 260 4.21 5.26 -10.17
CA ILE A 260 4.19 5.05 -8.73
C ILE A 260 3.26 6.07 -8.11
N ILE A 261 2.26 5.58 -7.40
CA ILE A 261 1.35 6.39 -6.60
C ILE A 261 1.83 6.33 -5.15
N TYR A 262 1.93 7.48 -4.50
CA TYR A 262 2.17 7.63 -3.08
C TYR A 262 0.92 8.21 -2.44
N GLY A 263 0.53 7.68 -1.31
CA GLY A 263 -0.62 8.17 -0.56
C GLY A 263 -0.31 8.36 0.91
N HIS A 264 -0.84 9.44 1.46
CA HIS A 264 -0.84 9.75 2.87
C HIS A 264 -2.26 10.11 3.30
N ALA A 265 -2.71 9.60 4.44
CA ALA A 265 -4.04 9.94 4.98
C ALA A 265 -4.05 9.82 6.50
N LEU A 266 -4.85 10.65 7.17
CA LEU A 266 -4.98 10.69 8.62
C LEU A 266 -6.18 9.84 9.09
N LYS A 267 -6.06 9.20 10.24
CA LYS A 267 -7.21 8.64 10.95
C LYS A 267 -7.78 9.69 11.89
N PRO A 268 -8.92 10.31 11.56
CA PRO A 268 -9.52 11.36 12.38
C PRO A 268 -10.11 10.76 13.67
N ALA A 269 -10.30 11.60 14.68
CA ALA A 269 -11.14 11.26 15.80
C ALA A 269 -12.58 10.95 15.34
N PRO A 270 -13.26 9.98 15.99
CA PRO A 270 -14.64 9.67 15.66
C PRO A 270 -15.49 10.94 15.74
N ARG A 271 -16.16 11.30 14.64
CA ARG A 271 -17.11 12.40 14.66
C ARG A 271 -18.33 11.97 15.48
N VAL A 272 -18.61 12.69 16.56
CA VAL A 272 -19.89 12.56 17.26
C VAL A 272 -20.97 12.95 16.25
N LYS A 273 -21.88 12.03 15.92
CA LYS A 273 -23.07 12.38 15.14
C LYS A 273 -23.90 13.32 16.03
N VAL A 274 -23.77 14.63 15.84
CA VAL A 274 -24.74 15.57 16.37
C VAL A 274 -26.00 15.31 15.57
N SER A 275 -27.03 14.70 16.20
CA SER A 275 -28.33 14.58 15.56
C SER A 275 -28.84 16.01 15.32
N GLY A 276 -29.09 16.37 14.08
CA GLY A 276 -29.63 17.69 13.72
C GLY A 276 -31.06 17.96 14.20
N GLN A 277 -31.61 17.12 15.06
CA GLN A 277 -32.89 17.26 15.74
C GLN A 277 -32.67 17.04 17.24
N SER A 278 -32.44 18.12 17.97
CA SER A 278 -32.72 18.11 19.40
C SER A 278 -34.24 18.31 19.56
N ALA A 279 -34.98 17.21 19.64
CA ALA A 279 -36.38 17.26 20.09
C ALA A 279 -36.35 17.46 21.59
N VAL A 280 -36.42 18.75 22.05
CA VAL A 280 -36.72 19.07 23.42
C VAL A 280 -38.23 18.94 23.59
N SER A 281 -38.69 18.07 24.46
CA SER A 281 -40.13 17.92 24.70
C SER A 281 -40.69 19.24 25.26
N LEU A 282 -41.93 19.56 24.94
CA LEU A 282 -42.58 20.75 25.50
C LEU A 282 -42.64 20.73 27.04
N GLU A 283 -42.60 19.56 27.66
CA GLU A 283 -42.55 19.33 29.07
C GLU A 283 -41.18 19.71 29.67
N ASP A 284 -40.10 19.28 29.03
CA ASP A 284 -38.72 19.63 29.43
C ASP A 284 -38.48 21.14 29.30
N MET A 285 -38.98 21.74 28.22
CA MET A 285 -38.89 23.20 28.01
C MET A 285 -39.66 23.99 29.10
N ARG A 286 -40.85 23.50 29.47
CA ARG A 286 -41.65 24.12 30.59
C ARG A 286 -40.93 24.01 31.94
N THR A 287 -40.30 22.86 32.20
CA THR A 287 -39.54 22.60 33.43
C THR A 287 -38.31 23.52 33.53
N LEU A 288 -37.57 23.67 32.43
CA LEU A 288 -36.42 24.58 32.34
C LEU A 288 -36.83 26.07 32.57
N LEU A 289 -37.94 26.52 31.94
CA LEU A 289 -38.44 27.86 32.09
C LEU A 289 -39.01 28.14 33.49
N GLN A 290 -39.52 27.14 34.19
CA GLN A 290 -39.98 27.27 35.57
C GLN A 290 -38.81 27.33 36.57
N ALA A 291 -37.72 26.58 36.32
CA ALA A 291 -36.50 26.62 37.12
C ALA A 291 -35.80 28.00 37.06
N ASP A 292 -35.77 28.63 35.87
CA ASP A 292 -35.18 29.95 35.68
C ASP A 292 -36.00 31.06 36.34
N LYS A 293 -37.34 30.93 36.42
CA LYS A 293 -38.20 31.87 37.19
C LYS A 293 -38.02 31.76 38.70
N GLY A 294 -37.71 30.57 39.21
CA GLY A 294 -37.45 30.38 40.66
C GLY A 294 -36.14 30.99 41.15
N GLN A 295 -35.14 31.15 40.27
CA GLN A 295 -33.88 31.80 40.61
C GLN A 295 -33.95 33.35 40.55
N ARG A 296 -34.78 33.94 39.70
CA ARG A 296 -34.96 35.38 39.60
C ARG A 296 -35.88 35.99 40.63
N GLY A 297 -36.58 35.21 41.45
CA GLY A 297 -37.47 35.64 42.51
C GLY A 297 -36.86 35.68 43.92
N ARG A 298 -35.58 35.41 44.07
CA ARG A 298 -34.81 35.42 45.34
C ARG A 298 -33.60 36.36 45.31
N GLY A 299 -33.71 37.48 44.62
CA GLY A 299 -32.72 38.54 44.63
C GLY A 299 -33.35 39.86 45.14
#